data_dc4bd6c1cbd04adfa9b7afcbc8ee2f0a
#
_entry.id   dc4bd6c1cbd04adfa9b7afcbc8ee2f0a
#
_cell.length_a   1.000
_cell.length_b   1.000
_cell.length_c   1.000
_cell.angle_alpha   90.00
_cell.angle_beta   90.00
_cell.angle_gamma   90.00
#
_symmetry.space_group_name_H-M   'P 1'
#
loop_
_entity.id
_entity.type
_entity.pdbx_description
1 polymer ?
#
loop_
_entity_poly.entity_id
_entity_poly.type
_entity_poly.pdbx_seq_one_letter_code
_entity_poly.pdbx_strand_id
1 'polypeptide(L)'
;MKIIIEKFQPIVMLVVAIWIVEIVNFFLGHSLTKWGILPRSITGLIGIPLAPFIHAGFWHTVSNTIPIIILGGLTLASSEKRFWSSTIGAILFTGLFVWLFARSSYHVGASGLVFAYFGILMGRAFIERNIMSVIVAVVTVTLYGGLLWGVLPIRSFVSFESHLFGLIAGVVVVWFDNKIGKAQPR
;
A
#
# COMPACT_ATOMS: atom_id res chain seq x y z
N MET A 1 -24.18 -0.68 -15.00
CA MET A 1 -23.42 -1.74 -14.32
C MET A 1 -22.05 -2.00 -14.97
N LYS A 2 -21.95 -2.21 -16.28
CA LYS A 2 -20.67 -2.46 -17.00
C LYS A 2 -19.62 -1.34 -16.77
N ILE A 3 -19.99 -0.08 -16.92
CA ILE A 3 -19.11 1.11 -16.72
C ILE A 3 -18.52 1.19 -15.30
N ILE A 4 -19.29 0.79 -14.28
CA ILE A 4 -18.82 0.83 -12.88
C ILE A 4 -17.77 -0.28 -12.66
N ILE A 5 -18.00 -1.47 -13.22
CA ILE A 5 -17.07 -2.62 -13.10
C ILE A 5 -15.74 -2.28 -13.79
N GLU A 6 -15.79 -1.68 -14.99
CA GLU A 6 -14.58 -1.26 -15.73
C GLU A 6 -13.75 -0.25 -14.92
N LYS A 7 -14.41 0.70 -14.24
CA LYS A 7 -13.72 1.71 -13.42
C LYS A 7 -12.98 1.11 -12.21
N PHE A 8 -13.48 0.01 -11.63
CA PHE A 8 -12.84 -0.64 -10.48
C PHE A 8 -11.88 -1.77 -10.86
N GLN A 9 -11.71 -2.03 -12.16
CA GLN A 9 -10.83 -3.08 -12.68
C GLN A 9 -9.43 -3.07 -12.06
N PRO A 10 -8.73 -1.92 -11.87
CA PRO A 10 -7.42 -1.88 -11.25
C PRO A 10 -7.38 -2.47 -9.84
N ILE A 11 -8.41 -2.19 -9.03
CA ILE A 11 -8.51 -2.74 -7.65
C ILE A 11 -8.79 -4.24 -7.70
N VAL A 12 -9.71 -4.67 -8.57
CA VAL A 12 -10.03 -6.09 -8.75
C VAL A 12 -8.78 -6.86 -9.16
N MET A 13 -8.00 -6.35 -10.14
CA MET A 13 -6.75 -6.97 -10.58
C MET A 13 -5.76 -7.11 -9.41
N LEU A 14 -5.58 -6.07 -8.61
CA LEU A 14 -4.68 -6.09 -7.47
C LEU A 14 -5.11 -7.14 -6.43
N VAL A 15 -6.39 -7.15 -6.06
CA VAL A 15 -6.95 -8.10 -5.09
C VAL A 15 -6.87 -9.52 -5.62
N VAL A 16 -7.23 -9.77 -6.87
CA VAL A 16 -7.14 -11.09 -7.51
C VAL A 16 -5.70 -11.58 -7.52
N ALA A 17 -4.72 -10.73 -7.88
CA ALA A 17 -3.31 -11.10 -7.85
C ALA A 17 -2.85 -11.51 -6.45
N ILE A 18 -3.24 -10.76 -5.41
CA ILE A 18 -2.95 -11.08 -4.00
C ILE A 18 -3.53 -12.45 -3.63
N TRP A 19 -4.79 -12.72 -3.97
CA TRP A 19 -5.44 -13.99 -3.64
C TRP A 19 -4.88 -15.18 -4.42
N ILE A 20 -4.51 -15.00 -5.69
CA ILE A 20 -3.82 -16.05 -6.48
C ILE A 20 -2.50 -16.42 -5.80
N VAL A 21 -1.69 -15.41 -5.41
CA VAL A 21 -0.41 -15.66 -4.73
C VAL A 21 -0.64 -16.34 -3.38
N GLU A 22 -1.65 -15.92 -2.60
CA GLU A 22 -1.94 -16.55 -1.31
C GLU A 22 -2.40 -18.01 -1.46
N ILE A 23 -3.26 -18.31 -2.44
CA ILE A 23 -3.68 -19.68 -2.72
C ILE A 23 -2.47 -20.54 -3.06
N VAL A 24 -1.58 -20.07 -3.94
CA VAL A 24 -0.35 -20.80 -4.27
C VAL A 24 0.53 -20.95 -3.04
N ASN A 25 0.71 -19.90 -2.25
CA ASN A 25 1.54 -19.90 -1.05
C ASN A 25 1.01 -20.87 0.02
N PHE A 26 -0.32 -20.97 0.17
CA PHE A 26 -0.97 -21.94 1.06
C PHE A 26 -0.58 -23.38 0.69
N PHE A 27 -0.68 -23.76 -0.59
CA PHE A 27 -0.28 -25.11 -1.03
C PHE A 27 1.23 -25.35 -0.94
N LEU A 28 2.05 -24.31 -0.95
CA LEU A 28 3.49 -24.38 -0.73
C LEU A 28 3.89 -24.29 0.76
N GLY A 29 2.94 -24.44 1.70
CA GLY A 29 3.21 -24.35 3.13
C GLY A 29 3.75 -22.97 3.56
N HIS A 30 3.32 -21.90 2.89
CA HIS A 30 3.73 -20.51 3.09
C HIS A 30 5.23 -20.24 2.86
N SER A 31 5.88 -21.07 2.04
CA SER A 31 7.31 -20.95 1.73
C SER A 31 7.66 -19.68 0.94
N LEU A 32 6.68 -19.07 0.22
CA LEU A 32 6.88 -17.81 -0.50
C LEU A 32 7.19 -16.62 0.44
N THR A 33 6.92 -16.73 1.74
CA THR A 33 7.28 -15.68 2.72
C THR A 33 8.77 -15.36 2.72
N LYS A 34 9.64 -16.29 2.32
CA LYS A 34 11.07 -16.11 2.16
C LYS A 34 11.44 -15.18 0.98
N TRP A 35 10.50 -14.85 0.11
CA TRP A 35 10.63 -13.89 -0.98
C TRP A 35 10.18 -12.49 -0.58
N GLY A 36 9.84 -12.30 0.69
CA GLY A 36 9.58 -10.99 1.27
C GLY A 36 10.82 -10.11 1.32
N ILE A 37 10.65 -8.87 1.76
CA ILE A 37 11.76 -7.94 1.94
C ILE A 37 12.60 -8.42 3.14
N LEU A 38 13.87 -8.75 2.90
CA LEU A 38 14.84 -8.97 3.95
C LEU A 38 15.75 -7.73 4.03
N PRO A 39 15.68 -6.95 5.11
CA PRO A 39 16.40 -5.69 5.21
C PRO A 39 17.92 -5.85 5.08
N ARG A 40 18.54 -4.97 4.31
CA ARG A 40 20.00 -4.88 4.06
C ARG A 40 20.60 -6.14 3.44
N SER A 41 19.78 -7.00 2.81
CA SER A 41 20.20 -8.17 2.06
C SER A 41 19.96 -7.94 0.56
N ILE A 42 20.94 -8.28 -0.30
CA ILE A 42 20.79 -8.19 -1.75
C ILE A 42 19.60 -9.04 -2.24
N THR A 43 19.45 -10.24 -1.69
CA THR A 43 18.33 -11.12 -2.02
C THR A 43 16.97 -10.54 -1.58
N GLY A 44 16.97 -9.74 -0.52
CA GLY A 44 15.76 -9.06 -0.02
C GLY A 44 15.26 -7.93 -0.92
N LEU A 45 16.06 -7.44 -1.87
CA LEU A 45 15.62 -6.41 -2.83
C LEU A 45 14.50 -6.91 -3.76
N ILE A 46 14.49 -8.20 -4.10
CA ILE A 46 13.42 -8.78 -4.91
C ILE A 46 12.08 -8.74 -4.16
N GLY A 47 12.11 -8.73 -2.84
CA GLY A 47 10.93 -8.60 -1.99
C GLY A 47 10.24 -7.24 -2.14
N ILE A 48 10.92 -6.19 -2.60
CA ILE A 48 10.31 -4.85 -2.75
C ILE A 48 9.05 -4.90 -3.62
N PRO A 49 9.09 -5.41 -4.86
CA PRO A 49 7.89 -5.55 -5.68
C PRO A 49 7.00 -6.73 -5.26
N LEU A 50 7.52 -7.77 -4.61
CA LEU A 50 6.78 -9.00 -4.35
C LEU A 50 6.04 -8.99 -3.00
N ALA A 51 6.61 -8.36 -1.97
CA ALA A 51 6.07 -8.39 -0.62
C ALA A 51 4.59 -8.02 -0.49
N PRO A 52 4.03 -7.05 -1.24
CA PRO A 52 2.61 -6.72 -1.16
C PRO A 52 1.68 -7.85 -1.59
N PHE A 53 2.16 -8.81 -2.37
CA PHE A 53 1.36 -9.93 -2.87
C PHE A 53 1.48 -11.17 -1.99
N ILE A 54 2.53 -11.28 -1.16
CA ILE A 54 2.81 -12.45 -0.33
C ILE A 54 2.24 -12.20 1.07
N HIS A 55 1.52 -13.18 1.60
CA HIS A 55 0.96 -13.10 2.95
C HIS A 55 1.39 -14.31 3.80
N ALA A 56 1.38 -14.12 5.13
CA ALA A 56 1.75 -15.17 6.08
C ALA A 56 0.54 -16.05 6.49
N GLY A 57 -0.59 -15.94 5.79
CA GLY A 57 -1.76 -16.76 6.00
C GLY A 57 -3.08 -16.08 5.64
N PHE A 58 -4.13 -16.90 5.59
CA PHE A 58 -5.47 -16.54 5.14
C PHE A 58 -6.03 -15.28 5.83
N TRP A 59 -6.01 -15.25 7.17
CA TRP A 59 -6.56 -14.10 7.92
C TRP A 59 -5.77 -12.82 7.72
N HIS A 60 -4.46 -12.93 7.47
CA HIS A 60 -3.63 -11.78 7.09
C HIS A 60 -4.07 -11.21 5.74
N THR A 61 -4.34 -12.08 4.77
CA THR A 61 -4.84 -11.67 3.44
C THR A 61 -6.23 -11.03 3.53
N VAL A 62 -7.16 -11.65 4.29
CA VAL A 62 -8.51 -11.10 4.50
C VAL A 62 -8.44 -9.71 5.11
N SER A 63 -7.63 -9.52 6.17
CA SER A 63 -7.52 -8.23 6.88
C SER A 63 -6.97 -7.11 6.01
N ASN A 64 -6.18 -7.42 4.98
CA ASN A 64 -5.68 -6.45 4.00
C ASN A 64 -6.66 -6.20 2.86
N THR A 65 -7.49 -7.17 2.49
CA THR A 65 -8.38 -7.10 1.33
C THR A 65 -9.37 -5.94 1.43
N ILE A 66 -10.07 -5.81 2.56
CA ILE A 66 -11.08 -4.77 2.75
C ILE A 66 -10.45 -3.36 2.69
N PRO A 67 -9.37 -3.05 3.43
CA PRO A 67 -8.70 -1.77 3.32
C PRO A 67 -8.16 -1.47 1.91
N ILE A 68 -7.63 -2.45 1.18
CA ILE A 68 -7.19 -2.26 -0.21
C ILE A 68 -8.36 -1.85 -1.11
N ILE A 69 -9.51 -2.52 -1.00
CA ILE A 69 -10.68 -2.20 -1.81
C ILE A 69 -11.15 -0.76 -1.51
N ILE A 70 -11.23 -0.38 -0.26
CA ILE A 70 -11.79 0.92 0.13
C ILE A 70 -10.77 2.05 -0.08
N LEU A 71 -9.57 1.97 0.50
CA LEU A 71 -8.57 3.03 0.40
C LEU A 71 -7.96 3.11 -1.01
N GLY A 72 -7.74 1.95 -1.65
CA GLY A 72 -7.35 1.88 -3.05
C GLY A 72 -8.44 2.44 -3.96
N GLY A 73 -9.71 2.12 -3.73
CA GLY A 73 -10.86 2.67 -4.45
C GLY A 73 -10.97 4.19 -4.33
N LEU A 74 -10.80 4.75 -3.13
CA LEU A 74 -10.73 6.20 -2.91
C LEU A 74 -9.52 6.83 -3.64
N THR A 75 -8.38 6.14 -3.67
CA THR A 75 -7.20 6.60 -4.41
C THR A 75 -7.45 6.59 -5.92
N LEU A 76 -8.13 5.55 -6.43
CA LEU A 76 -8.49 5.39 -7.85
C LEU A 76 -9.51 6.44 -8.31
N ALA A 77 -10.33 6.98 -7.41
CA ALA A 77 -11.39 7.93 -7.76
C ALA A 77 -10.88 9.18 -8.50
N SER A 78 -9.61 9.55 -8.35
CA SER A 78 -9.00 10.70 -9.05
C SER A 78 -8.74 10.41 -10.53
N SER A 79 -7.99 9.37 -10.86
CA SER A 79 -7.78 8.82 -12.22
C SER A 79 -7.02 7.50 -12.13
N GLU A 80 -7.23 6.63 -13.13
CA GLU A 80 -6.53 5.34 -13.22
C GLU A 80 -5.01 5.52 -13.40
N LYS A 81 -4.58 6.44 -14.26
CA LYS A 81 -3.16 6.75 -14.46
C LYS A 81 -2.49 7.15 -13.14
N ARG A 82 -3.15 8.02 -12.38
CA ARG A 82 -2.66 8.50 -11.08
C ARG A 82 -2.68 7.40 -10.02
N PHE A 83 -3.66 6.50 -10.06
CA PHE A 83 -3.73 5.34 -9.20
C PHE A 83 -2.51 4.43 -9.41
N TRP A 84 -2.21 4.05 -10.65
CA TRP A 84 -1.09 3.16 -10.94
C TRP A 84 0.26 3.79 -10.62
N SER A 85 0.48 5.06 -10.99
CA SER A 85 1.73 5.76 -10.63
C SER A 85 1.92 5.84 -9.12
N SER A 86 0.86 6.18 -8.39
CA SER A 86 0.90 6.25 -6.92
C SER A 86 1.09 4.86 -6.29
N THR A 87 0.45 3.82 -6.81
CA THR A 87 0.58 2.45 -6.31
C THR A 87 2.00 1.92 -6.50
N ILE A 88 2.56 2.08 -7.70
CA ILE A 88 3.94 1.65 -7.99
C ILE A 88 4.93 2.44 -7.13
N GLY A 89 4.80 3.76 -7.08
CA GLY A 89 5.62 4.61 -6.22
C GLY A 89 5.54 4.21 -4.74
N ALA A 90 4.33 3.94 -4.24
CA ALA A 90 4.10 3.50 -2.88
C ALA A 90 4.79 2.16 -2.58
N ILE A 91 4.69 1.18 -3.48
CA ILE A 91 5.37 -0.12 -3.33
C ILE A 91 6.89 0.07 -3.29
N LEU A 92 7.43 0.86 -4.23
CA LEU A 92 8.88 1.06 -4.33
C LEU A 92 9.44 1.83 -3.13
N PHE A 93 8.83 2.95 -2.73
CA PHE A 93 9.31 3.74 -1.59
C PHE A 93 9.11 3.01 -0.27
N THR A 94 7.94 2.38 -0.04
CA THR A 94 7.72 1.58 1.17
C THR A 94 8.75 0.46 1.26
N GLY A 95 8.92 -0.30 0.16
CA GLY A 95 9.86 -1.41 0.12
C GLY A 95 11.31 -0.97 0.32
N LEU A 96 11.71 0.14 -0.28
CA LEU A 96 13.06 0.70 -0.11
C LEU A 96 13.29 1.15 1.35
N PHE A 97 12.34 1.84 1.97
CA PHE A 97 12.49 2.27 3.35
C PHE A 97 12.50 1.08 4.31
N VAL A 98 11.65 0.08 4.10
CA VAL A 98 11.69 -1.18 4.86
C VAL A 98 13.05 -1.87 4.68
N TRP A 99 13.54 -1.97 3.46
CA TRP A 99 14.83 -2.59 3.18
C TRP A 99 16.00 -1.87 3.87
N LEU A 100 15.98 -0.53 3.92
CA LEU A 100 17.03 0.28 4.54
C LEU A 100 16.98 0.23 6.08
N PHE A 101 15.78 0.36 6.67
CA PHE A 101 15.65 0.77 8.07
C PHE A 101 14.93 -0.24 8.96
N ALA A 102 14.24 -1.26 8.42
CA ALA A 102 13.50 -2.20 9.25
C ALA A 102 14.40 -3.22 9.96
N ARG A 103 13.86 -3.88 10.97
CA ARG A 103 14.52 -5.00 11.67
C ARG A 103 14.78 -6.15 10.70
N SER A 104 15.83 -6.97 11.01
CA SER A 104 16.23 -8.11 10.19
C SER A 104 15.27 -9.28 10.33
N SER A 105 14.15 -9.21 9.61
CA SER A 105 13.15 -10.26 9.43
C SER A 105 12.55 -10.17 8.04
N TYR A 106 11.87 -11.21 7.57
CA TYR A 106 11.12 -11.12 6.32
C TYR A 106 9.85 -10.29 6.52
N HIS A 107 9.72 -9.24 5.72
CA HIS A 107 8.53 -8.38 5.71
C HIS A 107 7.67 -8.72 4.50
N VAL A 108 6.42 -9.13 4.74
CA VAL A 108 5.43 -9.53 3.74
C VAL A 108 4.06 -8.93 4.07
N GLY A 109 3.19 -8.86 3.07
CA GLY A 109 1.83 -8.40 3.22
C GLY A 109 1.56 -7.08 2.52
N ALA A 110 0.31 -6.91 2.11
CA ALA A 110 -0.16 -5.69 1.46
C ALA A 110 -0.38 -4.53 2.43
N SER A 111 -0.18 -4.75 3.73
CA SER A 111 -0.43 -3.71 4.74
C SER A 111 0.41 -2.45 4.55
N GLY A 112 1.67 -2.58 4.11
CA GLY A 112 2.49 -1.43 3.73
C GLY A 112 1.83 -0.58 2.64
N LEU A 113 1.21 -1.21 1.64
CA LEU A 113 0.45 -0.52 0.59
C LEU A 113 -0.86 0.08 1.12
N VAL A 114 -1.56 -0.59 2.05
CA VAL A 114 -2.74 -0.06 2.73
C VAL A 114 -2.41 1.25 3.45
N PHE A 115 -1.31 1.25 4.23
CA PHE A 115 -0.85 2.44 4.92
C PHE A 115 -0.37 3.53 3.95
N ALA A 116 0.21 3.14 2.81
CA ALA A 116 0.58 4.09 1.76
C ALA A 116 -0.66 4.74 1.13
N TYR A 117 -1.72 3.99 0.86
CA TYR A 117 -2.99 4.60 0.40
C TYR A 117 -3.56 5.56 1.43
N PHE A 118 -3.53 5.22 2.72
CA PHE A 118 -3.92 6.15 3.77
C PHE A 118 -3.05 7.42 3.72
N GLY A 119 -1.72 7.27 3.63
CA GLY A 119 -0.77 8.39 3.48
C GLY A 119 -1.02 9.24 2.24
N ILE A 120 -1.35 8.63 1.09
CA ILE A 120 -1.71 9.31 -0.15
C ILE A 120 -2.96 10.18 0.05
N LEU A 121 -4.01 9.63 0.65
CA LEU A 121 -5.27 10.35 0.86
C LEU A 121 -5.09 11.53 1.83
N MET A 122 -4.31 11.34 2.90
CA MET A 122 -3.94 12.44 3.80
C MET A 122 -3.05 13.47 3.10
N GLY A 123 -2.01 13.02 2.39
CA GLY A 123 -1.10 13.89 1.66
C GLY A 123 -1.81 14.76 0.64
N ARG A 124 -2.80 14.23 -0.08
CA ARG A 124 -3.63 15.00 -1.01
C ARG A 124 -4.39 16.13 -0.32
N ALA A 125 -4.99 15.89 0.84
CA ALA A 125 -5.69 16.94 1.58
C ALA A 125 -4.78 18.09 1.96
N PHE A 126 -3.56 17.82 2.43
CA PHE A 126 -2.61 18.84 2.87
C PHE A 126 -1.88 19.54 1.72
N ILE A 127 -1.60 18.82 0.61
CA ILE A 127 -0.76 19.31 -0.48
C ILE A 127 -1.63 19.92 -1.61
N GLU A 128 -2.72 19.27 -2.01
CA GLU A 128 -3.60 19.73 -3.07
C GLU A 128 -4.61 20.81 -2.58
N ARG A 129 -5.00 20.73 -1.31
CA ARG A 129 -5.87 21.69 -0.61
C ARG A 129 -7.20 21.97 -1.33
N ASN A 130 -7.73 21.01 -2.06
CA ASN A 130 -9.08 21.13 -2.64
C ASN A 130 -10.12 20.47 -1.72
N ILE A 131 -11.38 20.95 -1.82
CA ILE A 131 -12.46 20.52 -0.94
C ILE A 131 -12.70 19.00 -1.00
N MET A 132 -12.59 18.40 -2.18
CA MET A 132 -12.81 16.96 -2.36
C MET A 132 -11.72 16.14 -1.66
N SER A 133 -10.44 16.52 -1.76
CA SER A 133 -9.35 15.85 -1.05
C SER A 133 -9.53 15.93 0.47
N VAL A 134 -10.03 17.07 0.98
CA VAL A 134 -10.30 17.23 2.41
C VAL A 134 -11.47 16.33 2.85
N ILE A 135 -12.56 16.29 2.09
CA ILE A 135 -13.71 15.41 2.39
C ILE A 135 -13.26 13.95 2.42
N VAL A 136 -12.50 13.50 1.41
CA VAL A 136 -11.98 12.13 1.33
C VAL A 136 -11.07 11.83 2.52
N ALA A 137 -10.21 12.77 2.93
CA ALA A 137 -9.35 12.60 4.09
C ALA A 137 -10.16 12.44 5.39
N VAL A 138 -11.19 13.27 5.61
CA VAL A 138 -12.09 13.15 6.77
C VAL A 138 -12.77 11.78 6.80
N VAL A 139 -13.33 11.33 5.68
CA VAL A 139 -13.94 9.99 5.56
C VAL A 139 -12.90 8.90 5.87
N THR A 140 -11.69 9.04 5.32
CA THR A 140 -10.60 8.07 5.55
C THR A 140 -10.22 7.99 7.02
N VAL A 141 -10.06 9.12 7.71
CA VAL A 141 -9.73 9.14 9.16
C VAL A 141 -10.89 8.57 9.98
N THR A 142 -12.11 8.90 9.64
CA THR A 142 -13.30 8.39 10.36
C THR A 142 -13.41 6.86 10.27
N LEU A 143 -13.18 6.29 9.09
CA LEU A 143 -13.32 4.85 8.86
C LEU A 143 -12.06 4.06 9.23
N TYR A 144 -10.89 4.64 9.04
CA TYR A 144 -9.61 3.94 9.10
C TYR A 144 -8.57 4.59 10.02
N GLY A 145 -8.91 5.63 10.78
CA GLY A 145 -7.99 6.27 11.73
C GLY A 145 -7.39 5.29 12.76
N GLY A 146 -8.11 4.21 13.08
CA GLY A 146 -7.62 3.13 13.91
C GLY A 146 -6.38 2.41 13.34
N LEU A 147 -6.11 2.49 12.03
CA LEU A 147 -4.88 1.97 11.44
C LEU A 147 -3.62 2.63 12.04
N LEU A 148 -3.70 3.88 12.50
CA LEU A 148 -2.55 4.59 13.07
C LEU A 148 -1.95 3.87 14.28
N TRP A 149 -2.72 3.08 15.00
CA TRP A 149 -2.18 2.21 16.05
C TRP A 149 -1.24 1.13 15.49
N GLY A 150 -1.39 0.75 14.23
CA GLY A 150 -0.53 -0.23 13.56
C GLY A 150 0.89 0.26 13.28
N VAL A 151 1.19 1.57 13.39
CA VAL A 151 2.57 2.10 13.25
C VAL A 151 3.36 1.99 14.55
N LEU A 152 2.72 1.57 15.65
CA LEU A 152 3.37 1.39 16.94
C LEU A 152 3.91 -0.05 17.08
N PRO A 153 5.06 -0.25 17.71
CA PRO A 153 5.69 -1.56 17.90
C PRO A 153 5.01 -2.40 19.01
N ILE A 154 3.67 -2.51 18.95
CA ILE A 154 2.87 -3.17 20.00
C ILE A 154 2.86 -4.69 19.83
N ARG A 155 2.93 -5.16 18.56
CA ARG A 155 2.82 -6.59 18.21
C ARG A 155 4.09 -7.06 17.50
N SER A 156 4.81 -8.01 18.08
CA SER A 156 6.09 -8.51 17.55
C SER A 156 5.97 -9.21 16.20
N PHE A 157 4.83 -9.84 15.90
CA PHE A 157 4.56 -10.54 14.64
C PHE A 157 4.03 -9.64 13.53
N VAL A 158 3.74 -8.37 13.81
CA VAL A 158 3.31 -7.38 12.80
C VAL A 158 4.51 -6.53 12.41
N SER A 159 4.70 -6.30 11.13
CA SER A 159 5.69 -5.37 10.63
C SER A 159 5.19 -3.93 10.76
N PHE A 160 5.31 -3.36 11.97
CA PHE A 160 4.96 -1.94 12.19
C PHE A 160 5.83 -1.03 11.32
N GLU A 161 7.04 -1.45 10.97
CA GLU A 161 7.94 -0.72 10.08
C GLU A 161 7.34 -0.58 8.68
N SER A 162 6.75 -1.65 8.13
CA SER A 162 6.06 -1.59 6.83
C SER A 162 4.87 -0.62 6.88
N HIS A 163 4.17 -0.55 8.02
CA HIS A 163 3.07 0.39 8.23
C HIS A 163 3.57 1.84 8.28
N LEU A 164 4.56 2.11 9.12
CA LEU A 164 5.14 3.45 9.26
C LEU A 164 5.73 3.93 7.93
N PHE A 165 6.56 3.10 7.29
CA PHE A 165 7.19 3.46 6.03
C PHE A 165 6.19 3.52 4.87
N GLY A 166 5.10 2.73 4.91
CA GLY A 166 3.99 2.86 4.00
C GLY A 166 3.32 4.23 4.10
N LEU A 167 2.97 4.64 5.30
CA LEU A 167 2.36 5.96 5.57
C LEU A 167 3.25 7.10 5.02
N ILE A 168 4.54 7.07 5.34
CA ILE A 168 5.52 8.05 4.86
C ILE A 168 5.62 8.02 3.34
N ALA A 169 5.76 6.83 2.75
CA ALA A 169 5.86 6.65 1.30
C ALA A 169 4.65 7.23 0.57
N GLY A 170 3.44 7.05 1.11
CA GLY A 170 2.23 7.62 0.55
C GLY A 170 2.27 9.16 0.46
N VAL A 171 2.72 9.83 1.51
CA VAL A 171 2.89 11.30 1.53
C VAL A 171 3.98 11.73 0.53
N VAL A 172 5.11 11.01 0.48
CA VAL A 172 6.22 11.26 -0.44
C VAL A 172 5.76 11.17 -1.89
N VAL A 173 4.99 10.15 -2.25
CA VAL A 173 4.43 9.98 -3.59
C VAL A 173 3.59 11.19 -4.01
N VAL A 174 2.68 11.66 -3.14
CA VAL A 174 1.85 12.83 -3.46
C VAL A 174 2.68 14.09 -3.63
N TRP A 175 3.73 14.26 -2.82
CA TRP A 175 4.63 15.40 -2.94
C TRP A 175 5.36 15.40 -4.30
N PHE A 176 5.84 14.24 -4.76
CA PHE A 176 6.46 14.12 -6.09
C PHE A 176 5.44 14.37 -7.21
N ASP A 177 4.26 13.75 -7.15
CA ASP A 177 3.19 13.95 -8.14
C ASP A 177 2.83 15.44 -8.29
N ASN A 178 2.73 16.16 -7.18
CA ASN A 178 2.42 17.60 -7.20
C ASN A 178 3.55 18.44 -7.81
N LYS A 179 4.81 18.09 -7.54
CA LYS A 179 5.96 18.77 -8.15
C LYS A 179 6.01 18.56 -9.67
N ILE A 180 5.86 17.31 -10.11
CA ILE A 180 5.88 16.96 -11.54
C ILE A 180 4.72 17.64 -12.27
N GLY A 181 3.52 17.61 -11.70
CA GLY A 181 2.35 18.26 -12.29
C GLY A 181 2.47 19.77 -12.43
N LYS A 182 3.22 20.43 -11.55
CA LYS A 182 3.52 21.88 -11.64
C LYS A 182 4.64 22.20 -12.63
N ALA A 183 5.51 21.24 -12.93
CA ALA A 183 6.63 21.44 -13.86
C ALA A 183 6.24 21.26 -15.34
N GLN A 184 5.07 20.70 -15.63
CA GLN A 184 4.55 20.59 -17.01
C GLN A 184 3.82 21.90 -17.36
N PRO A 185 4.28 22.65 -18.38
CA PRO A 185 3.55 23.82 -18.87
C PRO A 185 2.17 23.37 -19.36
N ARG A 186 1.14 24.16 -19.01
CA ARG A 186 -0.25 23.99 -19.50
C ARG A 186 -0.33 24.30 -20.98
#